data_8b079042f26a1880eb5158ee3f066d65
#
_entry.id   8b079042f26a1880eb5158ee3f066d65
#
_cell.length_a   1.000
_cell.length_b   1.000
_cell.length_c   1.000
_cell.angle_alpha   90.00
_cell.angle_beta   90.00
_cell.angle_gamma   90.00
#
_symmetry.space_group_name_H-M   'P 1'
#
loop_
_entity.id
_entity.type
_entity.pdbx_description
1 polymer ?
#
loop_
_entity_poly.entity_id
_entity_poly.type
_entity_poly.pdbx_seq_one_letter_code
_entity_poly.pdbx_strand_id
1 'polypeptide(L)'
;VLDDDRLKQGKTIFGVDYFRELLERVRSIRASERRIWQKITDIYAECCIDYDKNSPTTHDFYAMIQNRFHYAITGQTAAEIIYHKADHTKEHMGLTTWKNSPDGRILKSDVSIAKNYLQEKEIRQLERAVTSYFDYIEIQIERQNAFTMEQFAASVNKFLTFNDYRILPDKGRISAAQAKAKAEQEYDIFNRTQPIDSDFDKQIKGMLE
;
A
#
# COMPACT_ATOMS: atom_id res chain seq x y z
N VAL A 1 24.72 -8.54 3.85
CA VAL A 1 24.22 -9.24 2.66
C VAL A 1 23.90 -10.64 3.08
N LEU A 2 22.62 -11.03 3.06
CA LEU A 2 22.21 -12.43 3.27
C LEU A 2 22.78 -13.27 2.15
N ASP A 3 23.37 -14.40 2.52
CA ASP A 3 23.87 -15.38 1.56
C ASP A 3 22.69 -16.19 1.04
N ASP A 4 22.29 -15.95 -0.22
CA ASP A 4 21.15 -16.60 -0.87
C ASP A 4 21.26 -18.14 -0.92
N ASP A 5 22.48 -18.67 -0.94
CA ASP A 5 22.70 -20.11 -0.93
C ASP A 5 22.46 -20.72 0.46
N ARG A 6 22.68 -19.97 1.53
CA ARG A 6 22.32 -20.36 2.91
C ARG A 6 20.80 -20.37 3.11
N LEU A 7 20.10 -19.46 2.46
CA LEU A 7 18.64 -19.37 2.41
C LEU A 7 18.01 -20.62 1.82
N LYS A 8 18.49 -21.03 0.64
CA LYS A 8 17.96 -22.17 -0.10
C LYS A 8 18.16 -23.51 0.62
N GLN A 9 19.12 -23.59 1.54
CA GLN A 9 19.47 -24.83 2.23
C GLN A 9 18.95 -24.91 3.68
N GLY A 10 18.40 -23.85 4.26
CA GLY A 10 17.95 -23.80 5.66
C GLY A 10 19.06 -24.09 6.67
N LYS A 11 20.33 -23.92 6.27
CA LYS A 11 21.49 -24.29 7.08
C LYS A 11 22.10 -23.10 7.78
N THR A 12 22.32 -23.23 9.09
CA THR A 12 23.17 -22.34 9.87
C THR A 12 24.65 -22.70 9.63
N ILE A 13 25.47 -21.72 9.23
CA ILE A 13 26.93 -21.81 9.23
C ILE A 13 27.43 -20.89 10.33
N PHE A 14 28.33 -21.38 11.21
CA PHE A 14 28.96 -20.65 12.31
C PHE A 14 28.03 -20.07 13.38
N GLY A 15 26.95 -20.77 13.75
CA GLY A 15 26.12 -20.40 14.89
C GLY A 15 25.31 -19.11 14.73
N VAL A 16 25.29 -18.50 13.56
CA VAL A 16 24.40 -17.38 13.27
C VAL A 16 23.05 -17.95 12.85
N ASP A 17 22.04 -17.70 13.67
CA ASP A 17 20.67 -18.11 13.41
C ASP A 17 20.10 -17.28 12.24
N TYR A 18 19.92 -17.93 11.09
CA TYR A 18 19.35 -17.32 9.89
C TYR A 18 18.01 -16.61 10.19
N PHE A 19 17.14 -17.30 10.94
CA PHE A 19 15.82 -16.74 11.24
C PHE A 19 15.90 -15.52 12.16
N ARG A 20 16.90 -15.48 13.06
CA ARG A 20 17.14 -14.29 13.89
C ARG A 20 17.60 -13.10 13.03
N GLU A 21 18.53 -13.33 12.12
CA GLU A 21 19.00 -12.28 11.19
C GLU A 21 17.86 -11.78 10.28
N LEU A 22 17.03 -12.68 9.74
CA LEU A 22 15.87 -12.33 8.96
C LEU A 22 14.87 -11.50 9.78
N LEU A 23 14.60 -11.89 11.01
CA LEU A 23 13.70 -11.18 11.91
C LEU A 23 14.19 -9.75 12.18
N GLU A 24 15.49 -9.57 12.45
CA GLU A 24 16.09 -8.25 12.64
C GLU A 24 15.95 -7.37 11.40
N ARG A 25 16.10 -7.93 10.19
CA ARG A 25 15.89 -7.22 8.93
C ARG A 25 14.43 -6.80 8.72
N VAL A 26 13.49 -7.72 8.95
CA VAL A 26 12.06 -7.43 8.85
C VAL A 26 11.68 -6.31 9.82
N ARG A 27 12.17 -6.35 11.06
CA ARG A 27 11.95 -5.29 12.05
C ARG A 27 12.58 -3.96 11.63
N SER A 28 13.76 -3.98 11.03
CA SER A 28 14.40 -2.77 10.48
C SER A 28 13.59 -2.16 9.32
N ILE A 29 13.10 -2.97 8.39
CA ILE A 29 12.21 -2.52 7.31
C ILE A 29 10.92 -1.92 7.90
N ARG A 30 10.33 -2.59 8.86
CA ARG A 30 9.11 -2.14 9.55
C ARG A 30 9.30 -0.79 10.24
N ALA A 31 10.42 -0.57 10.91
CA ALA A 31 10.76 0.68 11.60
C ALA A 31 11.15 1.83 10.65
N SER A 32 11.47 1.55 9.39
CA SER A 32 11.90 2.57 8.43
C SER A 32 10.79 3.58 8.10
N GLU A 33 11.15 4.75 7.56
CA GLU A 33 10.20 5.78 7.10
C GLU A 33 9.55 5.48 5.74
N ARG A 34 9.79 4.29 5.18
CA ARG A 34 9.20 3.89 3.90
C ARG A 34 7.68 3.83 3.95
N ARG A 35 7.05 4.04 2.80
CA ARG A 35 5.59 3.87 2.66
C ARG A 35 5.18 2.43 2.97
N ILE A 36 4.01 2.25 3.56
CA ILE A 36 3.52 0.95 4.05
C ILE A 36 3.56 -0.16 2.98
N TRP A 37 3.21 0.16 1.73
CA TRP A 37 3.24 -0.80 0.63
C TRP A 37 4.66 -1.18 0.21
N GLN A 38 5.60 -0.24 0.27
CA GLN A 38 7.01 -0.53 0.06
C GLN A 38 7.56 -1.45 1.14
N LYS A 39 7.16 -1.27 2.39
CA LYS A 39 7.55 -2.18 3.48
C LYS A 39 7.09 -3.61 3.21
N ILE A 40 5.84 -3.81 2.76
CA ILE A 40 5.34 -5.15 2.44
C ILE A 40 6.14 -5.78 1.30
N THR A 41 6.44 -5.03 0.24
CA THR A 41 7.20 -5.56 -0.90
C THR A 41 8.66 -5.85 -0.55
N ASP A 42 9.28 -5.03 0.31
CA ASP A 42 10.62 -5.28 0.81
C ASP A 42 10.67 -6.54 1.70
N ILE A 43 9.69 -6.69 2.61
CA ILE A 43 9.58 -7.88 3.47
C ILE A 43 9.31 -9.13 2.63
N TYR A 44 8.48 -9.04 1.58
CA TYR A 44 8.28 -10.13 0.63
C TYR A 44 9.60 -10.59 -0.01
N ALA A 45 10.41 -9.62 -0.47
CA ALA A 45 11.70 -9.91 -1.09
C ALA A 45 12.70 -10.55 -0.12
N GLU A 46 12.69 -10.14 1.16
CA GLU A 46 13.58 -10.70 2.19
C GLU A 46 13.14 -12.07 2.68
N CYS A 47 11.82 -12.31 2.79
CA CYS A 47 11.28 -13.54 3.36
C CYS A 47 11.20 -14.71 2.37
N CYS A 48 11.15 -14.45 1.05
CA CYS A 48 10.96 -15.51 0.07
C CYS A 48 12.29 -16.13 -0.35
N ILE A 49 12.43 -17.43 -0.08
CA ILE A 49 13.66 -18.21 -0.39
C ILE A 49 13.90 -18.38 -1.90
N ASP A 50 12.85 -18.26 -2.70
CA ASP A 50 12.82 -18.35 -4.15
C ASP A 50 12.55 -17.01 -4.83
N TYR A 51 12.87 -15.89 -4.15
CA TYR A 51 12.55 -14.57 -4.66
C TYR A 51 13.18 -14.28 -6.02
N ASP A 52 12.32 -13.99 -6.98
CA ASP A 52 12.70 -13.48 -8.30
C ASP A 52 11.83 -12.25 -8.62
N LYS A 53 12.49 -11.09 -8.71
CA LYS A 53 11.83 -9.81 -9.03
C LYS A 53 11.11 -9.80 -10.37
N ASN A 54 11.53 -10.65 -11.32
CA ASN A 54 10.97 -10.70 -12.67
C ASN A 54 9.90 -11.81 -12.82
N SER A 55 9.63 -12.59 -11.77
CA SER A 55 8.65 -13.67 -11.86
C SER A 55 7.22 -13.13 -11.99
N PRO A 56 6.33 -13.81 -12.71
CA PRO A 56 4.91 -13.47 -12.76
C PRO A 56 4.28 -13.41 -11.37
N THR A 57 4.68 -14.31 -10.45
CA THR A 57 4.20 -14.37 -9.07
C THR A 57 4.52 -13.07 -8.32
N THR A 58 5.73 -12.52 -8.48
CA THR A 58 6.13 -11.25 -7.87
C THR A 58 5.31 -10.08 -8.44
N HIS A 59 5.15 -10.02 -9.77
CA HIS A 59 4.35 -8.98 -10.41
C HIS A 59 2.88 -9.04 -9.98
N ASP A 60 2.29 -10.23 -9.93
CA ASP A 60 0.92 -10.42 -9.45
C ASP A 60 0.79 -10.06 -7.97
N PHE A 61 1.74 -10.42 -7.13
CA PHE A 61 1.75 -10.04 -5.71
C PHE A 61 1.75 -8.52 -5.55
N TYR A 62 2.65 -7.80 -6.22
CA TYR A 62 2.74 -6.34 -6.14
C TYR A 62 1.49 -5.63 -6.64
N ALA A 63 0.87 -6.16 -7.70
CA ALA A 63 -0.39 -5.62 -8.23
C ALA A 63 -1.59 -5.87 -7.31
N MET A 64 -1.59 -7.00 -6.58
CA MET A 64 -2.76 -7.44 -5.81
C MET A 64 -2.73 -7.05 -4.34
N ILE A 65 -1.53 -6.84 -3.74
CA ILE A 65 -1.41 -6.65 -2.29
C ILE A 65 -2.23 -5.44 -1.80
N GLN A 66 -2.15 -4.31 -2.49
CA GLN A 66 -2.93 -3.13 -2.13
C GLN A 66 -4.44 -3.39 -2.25
N ASN A 67 -4.87 -4.03 -3.33
CA ASN A 67 -6.27 -4.33 -3.57
C ASN A 67 -6.87 -5.24 -2.50
N ARG A 68 -6.13 -6.24 -2.03
CA ARG A 68 -6.59 -7.14 -0.97
C ARG A 68 -6.84 -6.40 0.33
N PHE A 69 -5.92 -5.53 0.76
CA PHE A 69 -6.09 -4.76 1.98
C PHE A 69 -7.15 -3.66 1.85
N HIS A 70 -7.21 -2.95 0.71
CA HIS A 70 -8.29 -1.98 0.48
C HIS A 70 -9.65 -2.66 0.51
N TYR A 71 -9.79 -3.79 -0.18
CA TYR A 71 -11.04 -4.54 -0.20
C TYR A 71 -11.44 -5.08 1.18
N ALA A 72 -10.49 -5.55 1.95
CA ALA A 72 -10.70 -6.01 3.32
C ALA A 72 -11.37 -4.95 4.20
N ILE A 73 -10.98 -3.68 4.04
CA ILE A 73 -11.47 -2.56 4.85
C ILE A 73 -12.72 -1.93 4.26
N THR A 74 -12.74 -1.67 2.95
CA THR A 74 -13.78 -0.85 2.31
C THR A 74 -14.80 -1.66 1.50
N GLY A 75 -14.50 -2.92 1.18
CA GLY A 75 -15.25 -3.72 0.21
C GLY A 75 -15.01 -3.32 -1.24
N GLN A 76 -13.99 -2.51 -1.52
CA GLN A 76 -13.63 -2.02 -2.85
C GLN A 76 -12.12 -2.12 -3.09
N THR A 77 -11.72 -2.41 -4.33
CA THR A 77 -10.32 -2.31 -4.75
C THR A 77 -9.88 -0.84 -4.84
N ALA A 78 -8.58 -0.59 -4.90
CA ALA A 78 -8.06 0.76 -5.06
C ALA A 78 -8.63 1.47 -6.30
N ALA A 79 -8.75 0.76 -7.42
CA ALA A 79 -9.34 1.28 -8.64
C ALA A 79 -10.84 1.60 -8.48
N GLU A 80 -11.60 0.73 -7.82
CA GLU A 80 -13.02 0.95 -7.55
C GLU A 80 -13.26 2.14 -6.63
N ILE A 81 -12.42 2.33 -5.60
CA ILE A 81 -12.49 3.50 -4.71
C ILE A 81 -12.33 4.79 -5.52
N ILE A 82 -11.29 4.89 -6.35
CA ILE A 82 -11.04 6.06 -7.19
C ILE A 82 -12.22 6.28 -8.15
N TYR A 83 -12.64 5.23 -8.85
CA TYR A 83 -13.68 5.31 -9.88
C TYR A 83 -15.01 5.79 -9.32
N HIS A 84 -15.41 5.35 -8.13
CA HIS A 84 -16.70 5.68 -7.55
C HIS A 84 -16.70 6.99 -6.74
N LYS A 85 -15.55 7.39 -6.20
CA LYS A 85 -15.46 8.57 -5.34
C LYS A 85 -15.02 9.84 -6.07
N ALA A 86 -14.21 9.73 -7.14
CA ALA A 86 -13.79 10.87 -7.94
C ALA A 86 -14.98 11.53 -8.66
N ASP A 87 -15.32 12.76 -8.29
CA ASP A 87 -16.51 13.48 -8.76
C ASP A 87 -16.30 14.99 -8.61
N HIS A 88 -16.22 15.71 -9.73
CA HIS A 88 -15.97 17.16 -9.76
C HIS A 88 -17.05 17.99 -9.07
N THR A 89 -18.26 17.43 -8.87
CA THR A 89 -19.38 18.10 -8.20
C THR A 89 -19.27 18.08 -6.67
N LYS A 90 -18.42 17.19 -6.13
CA LYS A 90 -18.20 17.06 -4.70
C LYS A 90 -17.12 18.03 -4.22
N GLU A 91 -17.25 18.41 -2.96
CA GLU A 91 -16.19 19.15 -2.28
C GLU A 91 -14.86 18.39 -2.41
N HIS A 92 -13.81 19.11 -2.78
CA HIS A 92 -12.47 18.55 -3.04
C HIS A 92 -12.46 17.32 -3.99
N MET A 93 -13.38 17.24 -4.95
CA MET A 93 -13.55 16.09 -5.84
C MET A 93 -13.83 14.76 -5.11
N GLY A 94 -14.33 14.79 -3.88
CA GLY A 94 -14.50 13.62 -3.03
C GLY A 94 -13.20 13.12 -2.35
N LEU A 95 -12.08 13.84 -2.50
CA LEU A 95 -10.85 13.57 -1.74
C LEU A 95 -11.01 14.01 -0.28
N THR A 96 -10.43 13.23 0.61
CA THR A 96 -10.33 13.55 2.05
C THR A 96 -8.98 14.13 2.41
N THR A 97 -7.96 13.88 1.58
CA THR A 97 -6.61 14.43 1.70
C THR A 97 -5.93 14.50 0.33
N TRP A 98 -4.95 15.37 0.18
CA TRP A 98 -4.08 15.52 -1.00
C TRP A 98 -2.74 16.13 -0.58
N LYS A 99 -1.79 16.22 -1.52
CA LYS A 99 -0.42 16.64 -1.22
C LYS A 99 -0.33 17.97 -0.48
N ASN A 100 -1.17 18.93 -0.85
CA ASN A 100 -1.15 20.29 -0.29
C ASN A 100 -2.36 20.56 0.63
N SER A 101 -3.01 19.52 1.17
CA SER A 101 -4.16 19.61 2.07
C SER A 101 -3.77 20.30 3.39
N PRO A 102 -4.69 21.06 4.05
CA PRO A 102 -6.08 21.28 3.62
C PRO A 102 -6.26 22.45 2.64
N ASP A 103 -5.40 23.46 2.63
CA ASP A 103 -5.67 24.75 1.99
C ASP A 103 -5.08 24.89 0.57
N GLY A 104 -4.14 24.01 0.21
CA GLY A 104 -3.47 24.06 -1.08
C GLY A 104 -4.23 23.33 -2.18
N ARG A 105 -3.90 23.63 -3.44
CA ARG A 105 -4.55 23.05 -4.61
C ARG A 105 -4.42 21.54 -4.69
N ILE A 106 -5.48 20.88 -5.15
CA ILE A 106 -5.45 19.49 -5.57
C ILE A 106 -4.70 19.39 -6.91
N LEU A 107 -3.76 18.45 -7.00
CA LEU A 107 -2.97 18.19 -8.18
C LEU A 107 -3.53 16.99 -8.96
N LYS A 108 -3.29 16.93 -10.27
CA LYS A 108 -3.66 15.80 -11.12
C LYS A 108 -3.08 14.46 -10.62
N SER A 109 -1.90 14.51 -9.98
CA SER A 109 -1.30 13.34 -9.34
C SER A 109 -2.06 12.82 -8.12
N ASP A 110 -2.81 13.68 -7.43
CA ASP A 110 -3.51 13.32 -6.19
C ASP A 110 -4.77 12.48 -6.47
N VAL A 111 -5.44 12.73 -7.59
CA VAL A 111 -6.74 12.12 -7.92
C VAL A 111 -6.64 10.65 -8.33
N SER A 112 -5.45 10.16 -8.60
CA SER A 112 -5.20 8.75 -8.94
C SER A 112 -4.71 7.91 -7.74
N ILE A 113 -4.77 8.45 -6.52
CA ILE A 113 -4.29 7.78 -5.29
C ILE A 113 -5.51 7.38 -4.44
N ALA A 114 -5.82 6.08 -4.36
CA ALA A 114 -6.99 5.58 -3.61
C ALA A 114 -7.02 6.03 -2.14
N LYS A 115 -5.87 6.07 -1.47
CA LYS A 115 -5.76 6.51 -0.06
C LYS A 115 -6.33 7.92 0.14
N ASN A 116 -6.23 8.78 -0.85
CA ASN A 116 -6.72 10.16 -0.77
C ASN A 116 -8.26 10.27 -0.70
N TYR A 117 -8.98 9.21 -1.01
CA TYR A 117 -10.45 9.13 -0.93
C TYR A 117 -10.96 8.39 0.32
N LEU A 118 -10.06 7.88 1.17
CA LEU A 118 -10.43 7.13 2.37
C LEU A 118 -10.75 8.08 3.52
N GLN A 119 -11.77 7.71 4.30
CA GLN A 119 -12.06 8.39 5.56
C GLN A 119 -10.95 8.08 6.59
N GLU A 120 -10.75 8.95 7.55
CA GLU A 120 -9.73 8.78 8.59
C GLU A 120 -9.85 7.42 9.32
N LYS A 121 -11.09 6.99 9.59
CA LYS A 121 -11.36 5.68 10.19
C LYS A 121 -10.86 4.53 9.29
N GLU A 122 -11.11 4.61 7.99
CA GLU A 122 -10.67 3.60 7.01
C GLU A 122 -9.14 3.57 6.92
N ILE A 123 -8.49 4.74 6.93
CA ILE A 123 -7.02 4.85 6.95
C ILE A 123 -6.44 4.17 8.18
N ARG A 124 -6.96 4.47 9.37
CA ARG A 124 -6.50 3.86 10.63
C ARG A 124 -6.71 2.35 10.64
N GLN A 125 -7.84 1.86 10.11
CA GLN A 125 -8.10 0.43 9.99
C GLN A 125 -7.13 -0.25 9.03
N LEU A 126 -6.85 0.37 7.89
CA LEU A 126 -5.89 -0.12 6.89
C LEU A 126 -4.47 -0.23 7.49
N GLU A 127 -4.01 0.82 8.16
CA GLU A 127 -2.70 0.85 8.81
C GLU A 127 -2.59 -0.21 9.92
N ARG A 128 -3.64 -0.38 10.70
CA ARG A 128 -3.69 -1.43 11.74
C ARG A 128 -3.65 -2.83 11.13
N ALA A 129 -4.45 -3.09 10.08
CA ALA A 129 -4.46 -4.39 9.43
C ALA A 129 -3.10 -4.77 8.84
N VAL A 130 -2.42 -3.82 8.19
CA VAL A 130 -1.08 -4.07 7.64
C VAL A 130 -0.04 -4.23 8.75
N THR A 131 -0.12 -3.45 9.83
CA THR A 131 0.79 -3.60 10.98
C THR A 131 0.62 -4.98 11.63
N SER A 132 -0.62 -5.43 11.83
CA SER A 132 -0.89 -6.78 12.37
C SER A 132 -0.43 -7.88 11.41
N TYR A 133 -0.46 -7.64 10.10
CA TYR A 133 0.11 -8.58 9.13
C TYR A 133 1.64 -8.69 9.29
N PHE A 134 2.34 -7.59 9.58
CA PHE A 134 3.77 -7.65 9.89
C PHE A 134 4.03 -8.46 11.17
N ASP A 135 3.23 -8.29 12.23
CA ASP A 135 3.32 -9.12 13.43
C ASP A 135 3.13 -10.60 13.11
N TYR A 136 2.16 -10.93 12.25
CA TYR A 136 1.96 -12.30 11.78
C TYR A 136 3.20 -12.86 11.06
N ILE A 137 3.83 -12.09 10.17
CA ILE A 137 5.05 -12.53 9.47
C ILE A 137 6.21 -12.73 10.45
N GLU A 138 6.41 -11.80 11.40
CA GLU A 138 7.44 -11.94 12.44
C GLU A 138 7.26 -13.24 13.26
N ILE A 139 6.03 -13.56 13.66
CA ILE A 139 5.70 -14.83 14.36
C ILE A 139 6.04 -16.06 13.49
N GLN A 140 5.79 -16.01 12.18
CA GLN A 140 6.16 -17.13 11.30
C GLN A 140 7.69 -17.31 11.23
N ILE A 141 8.44 -16.21 11.18
CA ILE A 141 9.91 -16.24 11.18
C ILE A 141 10.45 -16.77 12.53
N GLU A 142 9.89 -16.33 13.64
CA GLU A 142 10.24 -16.83 14.99
C GLU A 142 9.99 -18.33 15.15
N ARG A 143 8.98 -18.85 14.44
CA ARG A 143 8.71 -20.31 14.36
C ARG A 143 9.56 -21.04 13.32
N GLN A 144 10.57 -20.36 12.77
CA GLN A 144 11.47 -20.88 11.73
C GLN A 144 10.77 -21.36 10.45
N ASN A 145 9.66 -20.71 10.09
CA ASN A 145 8.96 -20.95 8.83
C ASN A 145 9.59 -20.12 7.72
N ALA A 146 10.13 -20.78 6.70
CA ALA A 146 10.54 -20.13 5.46
C ALA A 146 9.34 -20.00 4.51
N PHE A 147 9.33 -18.97 3.68
CA PHE A 147 8.30 -18.76 2.67
C PHE A 147 8.87 -18.97 1.26
N THR A 148 8.08 -19.62 0.40
CA THR A 148 8.19 -19.38 -1.04
C THR A 148 7.37 -18.13 -1.42
N MET A 149 7.62 -17.58 -2.62
CA MET A 149 6.83 -16.44 -3.13
C MET A 149 5.33 -16.75 -3.14
N GLU A 150 4.95 -17.96 -3.53
CA GLU A 150 3.55 -18.40 -3.54
C GLU A 150 2.97 -18.52 -2.13
N GLN A 151 3.71 -19.10 -1.19
CA GLN A 151 3.29 -19.24 0.21
C GLN A 151 3.12 -17.88 0.88
N PHE A 152 4.02 -16.94 0.63
CA PHE A 152 3.90 -15.58 1.15
C PHE A 152 2.66 -14.88 0.58
N ALA A 153 2.44 -14.94 -0.74
CA ALA A 153 1.26 -14.37 -1.37
C ALA A 153 -0.06 -14.98 -0.83
N ALA A 154 -0.06 -16.30 -0.58
CA ALA A 154 -1.19 -17.00 0.03
C ALA A 154 -1.39 -16.62 1.51
N SER A 155 -0.32 -16.29 2.23
CA SER A 155 -0.37 -15.94 3.66
C SER A 155 -1.21 -14.68 3.92
N VAL A 156 -1.27 -13.75 2.98
CA VAL A 156 -2.12 -12.56 3.05
C VAL A 156 -3.59 -12.95 3.20
N ASN A 157 -4.08 -13.86 2.34
CA ASN A 157 -5.47 -14.32 2.42
C ASN A 157 -5.73 -15.11 3.71
N LYS A 158 -4.78 -15.94 4.15
CA LYS A 158 -4.88 -16.66 5.43
C LYS A 158 -5.02 -15.69 6.60
N PHE A 159 -4.17 -14.66 6.63
CA PHE A 159 -4.21 -13.62 7.65
C PHE A 159 -5.56 -12.88 7.64
N LEU A 160 -6.01 -12.42 6.47
CA LEU A 160 -7.26 -11.69 6.33
C LEU A 160 -8.47 -12.56 6.73
N THR A 161 -8.50 -13.83 6.31
CA THR A 161 -9.57 -14.77 6.68
C THR A 161 -9.58 -15.03 8.19
N PHE A 162 -8.43 -15.24 8.80
CA PHE A 162 -8.31 -15.49 10.24
C PHE A 162 -8.81 -14.31 11.10
N ASN A 163 -8.67 -13.09 10.58
CA ASN A 163 -9.14 -11.89 11.25
C ASN A 163 -10.53 -11.42 10.78
N ASP A 164 -11.33 -12.28 10.16
CA ASP A 164 -12.69 -12.04 9.70
C ASP A 164 -12.82 -10.85 8.70
N TYR A 165 -11.75 -10.52 7.98
CA TYR A 165 -11.78 -9.53 6.92
C TYR A 165 -12.43 -10.09 5.65
N ARG A 166 -12.98 -9.18 4.84
CA ARG A 166 -13.49 -9.52 3.51
C ARG A 166 -12.35 -9.93 2.59
N ILE A 167 -12.53 -11.02 1.87
CA ILE A 167 -11.55 -11.51 0.90
C ILE A 167 -11.99 -11.08 -0.49
N LEU A 168 -11.06 -10.48 -1.23
CA LEU A 168 -11.26 -10.11 -2.64
C LEU A 168 -11.38 -11.40 -3.48
N PRO A 169 -12.54 -11.63 -4.12
CA PRO A 169 -12.78 -12.89 -4.84
C PRO A 169 -12.01 -12.98 -6.16
N ASP A 170 -11.72 -11.83 -6.77
CA ASP A 170 -11.09 -11.70 -8.09
C ASP A 170 -10.16 -10.47 -8.17
N LYS A 171 -9.94 -9.94 -9.37
CA LYS A 171 -9.10 -8.74 -9.59
C LYS A 171 -9.86 -7.41 -9.44
N GLY A 172 -11.15 -7.45 -9.08
CA GLY A 172 -12.04 -6.29 -9.08
C GLY A 172 -12.67 -6.03 -10.46
N ARG A 173 -13.69 -5.16 -10.49
CA ARG A 173 -14.49 -4.89 -11.70
C ARG A 173 -13.98 -3.71 -12.52
N ILE A 174 -13.18 -2.85 -11.90
CA ILE A 174 -12.62 -1.63 -12.51
C ILE A 174 -11.12 -1.78 -12.62
N SER A 175 -10.59 -1.58 -13.83
CA SER A 175 -9.13 -1.56 -14.04
C SER A 175 -8.52 -0.25 -13.56
N ALA A 176 -7.23 -0.27 -13.23
CA ALA A 176 -6.49 0.93 -12.84
C ALA A 176 -6.52 2.01 -13.94
N ALA A 177 -6.49 1.60 -15.22
CA ALA A 177 -6.56 2.51 -16.36
C ALA A 177 -7.94 3.22 -16.44
N GLN A 178 -9.04 2.49 -16.27
CA GLN A 178 -10.40 3.06 -16.23
C GLN A 178 -10.57 4.03 -15.06
N ALA A 179 -10.11 3.66 -13.87
CA ALA A 179 -10.18 4.51 -12.69
C ALA A 179 -9.40 5.81 -12.87
N LYS A 180 -8.17 5.69 -13.38
CA LYS A 180 -7.30 6.85 -13.66
C LYS A 180 -7.93 7.77 -14.71
N ALA A 181 -8.38 7.22 -15.84
CA ALA A 181 -8.99 8.01 -16.91
C ALA A 181 -10.21 8.80 -16.42
N LYS A 182 -11.10 8.15 -15.65
CA LYS A 182 -12.24 8.85 -15.04
C LYS A 182 -11.80 9.95 -14.07
N ALA A 183 -10.90 9.65 -13.14
CA ALA A 183 -10.46 10.62 -12.16
C ALA A 183 -9.78 11.84 -12.81
N GLU A 184 -9.01 11.63 -13.88
CA GLU A 184 -8.40 12.72 -14.63
C GLU A 184 -9.43 13.56 -15.42
N GLN A 185 -10.47 12.96 -15.96
CA GLN A 185 -11.57 13.70 -16.59
C GLN A 185 -12.32 14.58 -15.59
N GLU A 186 -12.65 14.02 -14.42
CA GLU A 186 -13.27 14.78 -13.33
C GLU A 186 -12.36 15.92 -12.84
N TYR A 187 -11.07 15.66 -12.76
CA TYR A 187 -10.08 16.67 -12.39
C TYR A 187 -10.00 17.80 -13.40
N ASP A 188 -9.99 17.51 -14.71
CA ASP A 188 -9.89 18.53 -15.76
C ASP A 188 -11.09 19.50 -15.73
N ILE A 189 -12.26 19.04 -15.29
CA ILE A 189 -13.44 19.90 -15.05
C ILE A 189 -13.26 20.70 -13.75
N PHE A 190 -12.96 20.03 -12.64
CA PHE A 190 -12.78 20.62 -11.32
C PHE A 190 -11.66 21.66 -11.31
N ASN A 191 -10.55 21.40 -12.00
CA ASN A 191 -9.39 22.28 -12.01
C ASN A 191 -9.68 23.68 -12.60
N ARG A 192 -10.74 23.84 -13.42
CA ARG A 192 -11.18 25.12 -13.95
C ARG A 192 -11.78 26.03 -12.89
N THR A 193 -12.28 25.45 -11.81
CA THR A 193 -12.92 26.16 -10.69
C THR A 193 -12.03 26.32 -9.50
N GLN A 194 -10.86 25.65 -9.46
CA GLN A 194 -9.93 25.81 -8.37
C GLN A 194 -9.32 27.21 -8.33
N PRO A 195 -9.18 27.84 -7.14
CA PRO A 195 -8.47 29.11 -7.00
C PRO A 195 -7.03 28.99 -7.55
N ILE A 196 -6.58 30.06 -8.19
CA ILE A 196 -5.17 30.15 -8.62
C ILE A 196 -4.38 30.71 -7.45
N ASP A 197 -3.60 29.87 -6.76
CA ASP A 197 -2.63 30.35 -5.77
C ASP A 197 -1.43 30.95 -6.51
N SER A 198 -1.43 32.25 -6.71
CA SER A 198 -0.26 32.95 -7.22
C SER A 198 0.81 33.08 -6.13
N ASP A 199 2.08 33.20 -6.52
CA ASP A 199 3.16 33.48 -5.54
C ASP A 199 2.94 34.81 -4.82
N PHE A 200 2.21 35.74 -5.45
CA PHE A 200 1.79 36.99 -4.87
C PHE A 200 0.78 36.76 -3.72
N ASP A 201 -0.22 35.90 -3.90
CA ASP A 201 -1.21 35.60 -2.86
C ASP A 201 -0.56 34.94 -1.64
N LYS A 202 0.46 34.06 -1.88
CA LYS A 202 1.24 33.43 -0.81
C LYS A 202 2.08 34.44 -0.02
N GLN A 203 2.67 35.44 -0.70
CA GLN A 203 3.45 36.50 -0.06
C GLN A 203 2.57 37.39 0.78
N ILE A 204 1.36 37.76 0.32
CA ILE A 204 0.43 38.59 1.08
C ILE A 204 -0.08 37.84 2.31
N LYS A 205 -0.44 36.55 2.19
CA LYS A 205 -0.85 35.74 3.36
C LYS A 205 0.25 35.69 4.42
N GLY A 206 1.52 35.49 4.02
CA GLY A 206 2.66 35.45 4.94
C GLY A 206 3.04 36.82 5.55
N MET A 207 2.48 37.93 5.06
CA MET A 207 2.63 39.28 5.65
C MET A 207 1.51 39.65 6.62
N LEU A 208 0.41 38.90 6.63
CA LEU A 208 -0.77 39.15 7.46
C LEU A 208 -0.85 38.20 8.68
N GLU A 209 0.02 37.21 8.77
CA GLU A 209 0.27 36.36 9.94
C GLU A 209 1.44 36.90 10.77
#